data_03df6e79c7bc7e2f77b5ac75693d577b
#
_entry.id   03df6e79c7bc7e2f77b5ac75693d577b
#
_cell.length_a   1.000
_cell.length_b   1.000
_cell.length_c   1.000
_cell.angle_alpha   90.00
_cell.angle_beta   90.00
_cell.angle_gamma   90.00
#
_symmetry.space_group_name_H-M   'P 1'
#
loop_
_entity.id
_entity.type
_entity.pdbx_description
1 polymer ?
#
loop_
_entity_poly.entity_id
_entity_poly.type
_entity_poly.pdbx_seq_one_letter_code
_entity_poly.pdbx_strand_id
1 'polypeptide(L)'
;MRAFVTGGSGHVGGNLVRELISRGYGVKCLVRKDTRALDGLDVELVRGDLNDASAMGAHMQDVDMVFHAAAFVAVERVDEALMERVNVGGTRAMCEAALNASVKRFIHFSSVHAFSQIPTDRPLTEDRALVSDPDAAPYDRTKAAAQRVVMGACDNGLNASIIHPTGIIGPNDWKPSRMGAVIQDIATGQMPIILRTGFNWVDVRDVCRTAVNCVEMGRKGQNYLAPGSWGSMKDISDAASEVVGKKTTYLQLPLWSAYLALPFAGISSALTGNRSGLNKGSLHALDVQCRDIPGVLAREELRHTSRPLAETVRDTIDWMRSNDRL
;
A
#
# COMPACT_ATOMS: atom_id res chain seq x y z
N MET A 1 10.41 4.24 -23.33
CA MET A 1 9.02 4.48 -22.88
C MET A 1 9.06 5.38 -21.65
N ARG A 2 8.03 6.19 -21.45
CA ARG A 2 7.95 7.15 -20.37
C ARG A 2 6.75 6.89 -19.47
N ALA A 3 6.95 6.86 -18.16
CA ALA A 3 5.93 6.58 -17.16
C ALA A 3 5.55 7.86 -16.38
N PHE A 4 4.28 8.08 -16.13
CA PHE A 4 3.79 9.06 -15.16
C PHE A 4 3.36 8.36 -13.89
N VAL A 5 3.97 8.77 -12.77
CA VAL A 5 3.72 8.14 -11.46
C VAL A 5 3.07 9.13 -10.51
N THR A 6 1.91 8.80 -9.96
CA THR A 6 1.34 9.54 -8.83
C THR A 6 1.66 8.83 -7.51
N GLY A 7 1.81 9.58 -6.44
CA GLY A 7 2.18 9.00 -5.14
C GLY A 7 3.66 8.64 -5.01
N GLY A 8 4.54 9.13 -5.90
CA GLY A 8 5.97 8.80 -5.92
C GLY A 8 6.75 9.12 -4.65
N SER A 9 6.28 10.07 -3.84
CA SER A 9 6.88 10.36 -2.53
C SER A 9 6.44 9.41 -1.40
N GLY A 10 5.54 8.46 -1.69
CA GLY A 10 5.10 7.42 -0.75
C GLY A 10 5.96 6.16 -0.83
N HIS A 11 5.73 5.21 0.09
CA HIS A 11 6.49 3.96 0.18
C HIS A 11 6.46 3.14 -1.12
N VAL A 12 5.25 2.87 -1.65
CA VAL A 12 5.08 2.15 -2.93
C VAL A 12 5.65 2.97 -4.09
N GLY A 13 5.27 4.26 -4.19
CA GLY A 13 5.65 5.07 -5.34
C GLY A 13 7.17 5.30 -5.45
N GLY A 14 7.87 5.53 -4.33
CA GLY A 14 9.33 5.68 -4.33
C GLY A 14 10.08 4.41 -4.74
N ASN A 15 9.59 3.23 -4.35
CA ASN A 15 10.13 1.95 -4.80
C ASN A 15 9.77 1.66 -6.27
N LEU A 16 8.56 2.03 -6.70
CA LEU A 16 8.13 1.90 -8.08
C LEU A 16 9.00 2.75 -9.03
N VAL A 17 9.30 3.99 -8.65
CA VAL A 17 10.19 4.86 -9.44
C VAL A 17 11.56 4.22 -9.61
N ARG A 18 12.13 3.64 -8.54
CA ARG A 18 13.42 2.90 -8.61
C ARG A 18 13.34 1.70 -9.56
N GLU A 19 12.27 0.92 -9.48
CA GLU A 19 12.05 -0.24 -10.36
C GLU A 19 11.91 0.20 -11.83
N LEU A 20 11.19 1.30 -12.10
CA LEU A 20 11.04 1.83 -13.46
C LEU A 20 12.37 2.32 -14.03
N ILE A 21 13.14 3.09 -13.27
CA ILE A 21 14.45 3.59 -13.68
C ILE A 21 15.40 2.42 -13.94
N SER A 22 15.44 1.40 -13.07
CA SER A 22 16.30 0.22 -13.25
C SER A 22 16.01 -0.57 -14.52
N ARG A 23 14.80 -0.42 -15.07
CA ARG A 23 14.37 -1.02 -16.35
C ARG A 23 14.51 -0.06 -17.54
N GLY A 24 15.12 1.11 -17.36
CA GLY A 24 15.36 2.07 -18.43
C GLY A 24 14.13 2.90 -18.85
N TYR A 25 13.11 3.01 -18.01
CA TYR A 25 11.99 3.91 -18.27
C TYR A 25 12.36 5.34 -17.85
N GLY A 26 12.02 6.32 -18.69
CA GLY A 26 11.93 7.71 -18.24
C GLY A 26 10.76 7.88 -17.28
N VAL A 27 10.94 8.60 -16.19
CA VAL A 27 9.90 8.75 -15.17
C VAL A 27 9.58 10.23 -14.93
N LYS A 28 8.28 10.55 -15.00
CA LYS A 28 7.69 11.82 -14.57
C LYS A 28 6.84 11.53 -13.33
N CYS A 29 7.03 12.27 -12.26
CA CYS A 29 6.42 11.97 -10.98
C CYS A 29 5.64 13.16 -10.42
N LEU A 30 4.35 12.96 -10.14
CA LEU A 30 3.54 13.95 -9.43
C LEU A 30 3.91 13.94 -7.94
N VAL A 31 4.40 15.08 -7.46
CA VAL A 31 4.79 15.28 -6.06
C VAL A 31 4.08 16.47 -5.44
N ARG A 32 3.96 16.46 -4.11
CA ARG A 32 3.49 17.58 -3.32
C ARG A 32 4.68 18.36 -2.73
N LYS A 33 4.97 18.20 -1.45
CA LYS A 33 6.03 18.93 -0.74
C LYS A 33 7.26 18.06 -0.46
N ASP A 34 7.05 16.84 0.03
CA ASP A 34 8.12 15.92 0.41
C ASP A 34 8.59 15.11 -0.80
N THR A 35 9.87 15.19 -1.11
CA THR A 35 10.51 14.50 -2.24
C THR A 35 11.63 13.55 -1.83
N ARG A 36 11.91 13.42 -0.52
CA ARG A 36 13.03 12.61 0.00
C ARG A 36 13.09 11.19 -0.57
N ALA A 37 11.95 10.58 -0.85
CA ALA A 37 11.89 9.25 -1.47
C ALA A 37 12.48 9.22 -2.90
N LEU A 38 12.62 10.37 -3.54
CA LEU A 38 13.05 10.53 -4.92
C LEU A 38 14.44 11.21 -5.05
N ASP A 39 15.04 11.61 -3.94
CA ASP A 39 16.33 12.29 -3.94
C ASP A 39 17.40 11.39 -4.56
N GLY A 40 18.21 11.98 -5.46
CA GLY A 40 19.26 11.28 -6.21
C GLY A 40 18.79 10.37 -7.34
N LEU A 41 17.48 10.32 -7.64
CA LEU A 41 16.93 9.58 -8.77
C LEU A 41 16.78 10.48 -10.00
N ASP A 42 17.06 9.92 -11.18
CA ASP A 42 16.81 10.60 -12.46
C ASP A 42 15.30 10.57 -12.78
N VAL A 43 14.58 11.57 -12.26
CA VAL A 43 13.12 11.68 -12.38
C VAL A 43 12.68 13.13 -12.58
N GLU A 44 11.78 13.36 -13.54
CA GLU A 44 11.13 14.65 -13.69
C GLU A 44 10.04 14.84 -12.63
N LEU A 45 10.19 15.88 -11.81
CA LEU A 45 9.20 16.21 -10.78
C LEU A 45 8.21 17.25 -11.30
N VAL A 46 6.91 16.92 -11.22
CA VAL A 46 5.82 17.87 -11.55
C VAL A 46 4.91 18.07 -10.37
N ARG A 47 4.25 19.21 -10.32
CA ARG A 47 3.32 19.60 -9.25
C ARG A 47 1.93 19.83 -9.80
N GLY A 48 0.90 19.50 -9.03
CA GLY A 48 -0.49 19.71 -9.41
C GLY A 48 -1.44 19.12 -8.37
N ASP A 49 -2.72 19.46 -8.53
CA ASP A 49 -3.79 18.81 -7.76
C ASP A 49 -4.23 17.54 -8.50
N LEU A 50 -4.21 16.42 -7.81
CA LEU A 50 -4.65 15.13 -8.34
C LEU A 50 -6.10 15.15 -8.85
N ASN A 51 -6.94 16.05 -8.30
CA ASN A 51 -8.35 16.19 -8.69
C ASN A 51 -8.56 17.10 -9.91
N ASP A 52 -7.51 17.72 -10.44
CA ASP A 52 -7.58 18.54 -11.65
C ASP A 52 -7.20 17.68 -12.87
N ALA A 53 -8.22 17.10 -13.52
CA ALA A 53 -8.04 16.23 -14.69
C ALA A 53 -7.34 16.98 -15.85
N SER A 54 -7.58 18.27 -16.02
CA SER A 54 -6.96 19.08 -17.09
C SER A 54 -5.46 19.24 -16.85
N ALA A 55 -5.06 19.62 -15.62
CA ALA A 55 -3.66 19.72 -15.25
C ALA A 55 -2.96 18.35 -15.33
N MET A 56 -3.63 17.27 -14.91
CA MET A 56 -3.07 15.91 -15.04
C MET A 56 -2.91 15.50 -16.51
N GLY A 57 -3.87 15.82 -17.35
CA GLY A 57 -3.80 15.59 -18.80
C GLY A 57 -2.62 16.33 -19.46
N ALA A 58 -2.36 17.55 -19.06
CA ALA A 58 -1.20 18.31 -19.55
C ALA A 58 0.14 17.63 -19.19
N HIS A 59 0.24 17.02 -18.00
CA HIS A 59 1.43 16.25 -17.60
C HIS A 59 1.57 14.91 -18.33
N MET A 60 0.51 14.40 -18.99
CA MET A 60 0.49 13.11 -19.66
C MET A 60 0.73 13.19 -21.19
N GLN A 61 0.92 14.38 -21.76
CA GLN A 61 1.03 14.54 -23.24
C GLN A 61 2.19 13.75 -23.87
N ASP A 62 3.26 13.51 -23.14
CA ASP A 62 4.48 12.82 -23.57
C ASP A 62 4.70 11.49 -22.82
N VAL A 63 3.64 10.87 -22.32
CA VAL A 63 3.67 9.70 -21.44
C VAL A 63 3.06 8.48 -22.13
N ASP A 64 3.74 7.35 -22.08
CA ASP A 64 3.22 6.09 -22.60
C ASP A 64 2.31 5.38 -21.60
N MET A 65 2.60 5.49 -20.31
CA MET A 65 1.91 4.75 -19.27
C MET A 65 1.76 5.52 -17.96
N VAL A 66 0.70 5.22 -17.22
CA VAL A 66 0.40 5.82 -15.92
C VAL A 66 0.42 4.75 -14.83
N PHE A 67 1.08 5.06 -13.72
CA PHE A 67 1.00 4.31 -12.47
C PHE A 67 0.34 5.17 -11.40
N HIS A 68 -0.87 4.81 -11.03
CA HIS A 68 -1.65 5.56 -10.05
C HIS A 68 -1.54 4.90 -8.68
N ALA A 69 -0.52 5.31 -7.90
CA ALA A 69 -0.26 4.84 -6.55
C ALA A 69 -0.60 5.88 -5.46
N ALA A 70 -1.06 7.07 -5.84
CA ALA A 70 -1.50 8.07 -4.90
C ALA A 70 -2.77 7.60 -4.17
N ALA A 71 -2.73 7.62 -2.84
CA ALA A 71 -3.88 7.37 -1.98
C ALA A 71 -3.72 8.14 -0.66
N PHE A 72 -4.83 8.46 -0.04
CA PHE A 72 -4.88 8.93 1.34
C PHE A 72 -5.23 7.73 2.24
N VAL A 73 -4.30 7.38 3.11
CA VAL A 73 -4.46 6.32 4.11
C VAL A 73 -4.44 6.99 5.48
N ALA A 74 -5.59 7.09 6.12
CA ALA A 74 -5.70 7.63 7.47
C ALA A 74 -6.05 6.51 8.45
N VAL A 75 -5.35 6.49 9.58
CA VAL A 75 -5.52 5.45 10.59
C VAL A 75 -6.09 6.03 11.90
N GLU A 76 -5.80 7.30 12.23
CA GLU A 76 -6.11 7.86 13.55
C GLU A 76 -7.26 8.87 13.55
N ARG A 77 -7.29 9.80 12.61
CA ARG A 77 -8.43 10.68 12.36
C ARG A 77 -8.81 10.54 10.91
N VAL A 78 -9.88 9.83 10.69
CA VAL A 78 -10.39 9.61 9.35
C VAL A 78 -11.16 10.87 8.94
N ASP A 79 -10.52 11.71 8.12
CA ASP A 79 -11.25 12.69 7.34
C ASP A 79 -11.82 11.95 6.12
N GLU A 80 -13.04 11.42 6.29
CA GLU A 80 -13.71 10.63 5.26
C GLU A 80 -13.93 11.44 3.98
N ALA A 81 -14.24 12.73 4.10
CA ALA A 81 -14.44 13.60 2.96
C ALA A 81 -13.13 13.81 2.17
N LEU A 82 -12.00 13.97 2.87
CA LEU A 82 -10.70 14.04 2.25
C LEU A 82 -10.30 12.69 1.61
N MET A 83 -10.61 11.59 2.28
CA MET A 83 -10.32 10.25 1.76
C MET A 83 -11.13 9.97 0.48
N GLU A 84 -12.41 10.28 0.48
CA GLU A 84 -13.27 10.16 -0.71
C GLU A 84 -12.76 11.06 -1.85
N ARG A 85 -12.47 12.32 -1.57
CA ARG A 85 -11.96 13.25 -2.57
C ARG A 85 -10.64 12.78 -3.18
N VAL A 86 -9.69 12.31 -2.38
CA VAL A 86 -8.37 11.89 -2.88
C VAL A 86 -8.44 10.51 -3.54
N ASN A 87 -9.05 9.52 -2.87
CA ASN A 87 -9.00 8.14 -3.35
C ASN A 87 -9.98 7.89 -4.50
N VAL A 88 -11.17 8.49 -4.47
CA VAL A 88 -12.19 8.27 -5.49
C VAL A 88 -12.17 9.42 -6.52
N GLY A 89 -12.24 10.67 -6.05
CA GLY A 89 -12.19 11.84 -6.92
C GLY A 89 -10.88 11.91 -7.72
N GLY A 90 -9.75 11.77 -7.04
CA GLY A 90 -8.43 11.73 -7.69
C GLY A 90 -8.28 10.60 -8.70
N THR A 91 -8.78 9.39 -8.38
CA THR A 91 -8.76 8.25 -9.33
C THR A 91 -9.62 8.56 -10.55
N ARG A 92 -10.79 9.19 -10.38
CA ARG A 92 -11.67 9.60 -11.48
C ARG A 92 -10.98 10.60 -12.41
N ALA A 93 -10.39 11.65 -11.84
CA ALA A 93 -9.66 12.66 -12.60
C ALA A 93 -8.46 12.06 -13.36
N MET A 94 -7.74 11.11 -12.74
CA MET A 94 -6.63 10.40 -13.38
C MET A 94 -7.07 9.51 -14.53
N CYS A 95 -8.21 8.79 -14.41
CA CYS A 95 -8.76 7.99 -15.49
C CYS A 95 -9.22 8.87 -16.66
N GLU A 96 -9.89 9.99 -16.37
CA GLU A 96 -10.32 10.97 -17.37
C GLU A 96 -9.10 11.58 -18.11
N ALA A 97 -8.09 12.03 -17.37
CA ALA A 97 -6.87 12.58 -17.94
C ALA A 97 -6.13 11.57 -18.82
N ALA A 98 -6.04 10.31 -18.38
CA ALA A 98 -5.38 9.24 -19.13
C ALA A 98 -6.13 8.87 -20.43
N LEU A 99 -7.46 8.86 -20.41
CA LEU A 99 -8.29 8.67 -21.61
C LEU A 99 -8.07 9.81 -22.61
N ASN A 100 -8.14 11.07 -22.15
CA ASN A 100 -7.98 12.25 -23.00
C ASN A 100 -6.58 12.37 -23.61
N ALA A 101 -5.55 11.94 -22.85
CA ALA A 101 -4.17 11.89 -23.34
C ALA A 101 -3.84 10.63 -24.16
N SER A 102 -4.82 9.73 -24.36
CA SER A 102 -4.64 8.45 -25.09
C SER A 102 -3.46 7.61 -24.57
N VAL A 103 -3.29 7.55 -23.25
CA VAL A 103 -2.23 6.78 -22.59
C VAL A 103 -2.39 5.29 -22.93
N LYS A 104 -1.30 4.64 -23.33
CA LYS A 104 -1.32 3.23 -23.80
C LYS A 104 -1.64 2.24 -22.69
N ARG A 105 -1.26 2.57 -21.42
CA ARG A 105 -1.42 1.67 -20.29
C ARG A 105 -1.65 2.44 -18.98
N PHE A 106 -2.58 1.96 -18.16
CA PHE A 106 -2.88 2.51 -16.84
C PHE A 106 -2.84 1.41 -15.77
N ILE A 107 -1.99 1.55 -14.76
CA ILE A 107 -1.86 0.61 -13.65
C ILE A 107 -2.33 1.30 -12.37
N HIS A 108 -3.41 0.80 -11.78
CA HIS A 108 -3.96 1.31 -10.53
C HIS A 108 -3.53 0.46 -9.33
N PHE A 109 -3.04 1.10 -8.27
CA PHE A 109 -2.77 0.42 -7.00
C PHE A 109 -4.00 0.52 -6.08
N SER A 110 -4.72 -0.57 -5.98
CA SER A 110 -5.81 -0.75 -5.04
C SER A 110 -5.29 -1.38 -3.72
N SER A 111 -6.05 -2.27 -3.13
CA SER A 111 -5.70 -3.04 -1.93
C SER A 111 -6.56 -4.31 -1.89
N VAL A 112 -6.10 -5.36 -1.22
CA VAL A 112 -6.97 -6.51 -0.86
C VAL A 112 -8.17 -6.08 -0.03
N HIS A 113 -8.08 -4.97 0.68
CA HIS A 113 -9.18 -4.37 1.44
C HIS A 113 -10.31 -3.78 0.58
N ALA A 114 -10.15 -3.68 -0.74
CA ALA A 114 -11.25 -3.37 -1.63
C ALA A 114 -12.25 -4.53 -1.75
N PHE A 115 -11.82 -5.75 -1.46
CA PHE A 115 -12.66 -6.95 -1.47
C PHE A 115 -13.21 -7.26 -0.09
N SER A 116 -14.42 -7.84 -0.04
CA SER A 116 -14.99 -8.36 1.20
C SER A 116 -14.06 -9.41 1.80
N GLN A 117 -13.70 -9.25 3.06
CA GLN A 117 -12.88 -10.21 3.78
C GLN A 117 -13.69 -11.42 4.26
N ILE A 118 -15.01 -11.34 4.22
CA ILE A 118 -15.93 -12.40 4.67
C ILE A 118 -16.48 -13.16 3.47
N PRO A 119 -16.53 -14.48 3.56
CA PRO A 119 -16.14 -15.37 4.66
C PRO A 119 -14.62 -15.55 4.75
N THR A 120 -14.09 -15.67 5.98
CA THR A 120 -12.65 -15.80 6.24
C THR A 120 -12.11 -17.22 6.06
N ASP A 121 -12.99 -18.20 5.95
CA ASP A 121 -12.70 -19.63 5.79
C ASP A 121 -12.54 -20.07 4.33
N ARG A 122 -12.65 -19.13 3.39
CA ARG A 122 -12.46 -19.36 1.95
C ARG A 122 -11.36 -18.48 1.41
N PRO A 123 -10.57 -18.95 0.41
CA PRO A 123 -9.56 -18.13 -0.24
C PRO A 123 -10.13 -16.81 -0.76
N LEU A 124 -9.38 -15.72 -0.59
CA LEU A 124 -9.68 -14.45 -1.23
C LEU A 124 -9.04 -14.45 -2.61
N THR A 125 -9.89 -14.53 -3.62
CA THR A 125 -9.53 -14.48 -5.04
C THR A 125 -10.08 -13.21 -5.69
N GLU A 126 -9.70 -12.95 -6.92
CA GLU A 126 -10.13 -11.78 -7.69
C GLU A 126 -11.64 -11.78 -8.02
N ASP A 127 -12.32 -12.91 -7.85
CA ASP A 127 -13.78 -13.07 -8.01
C ASP A 127 -14.57 -12.64 -6.77
N ARG A 128 -13.88 -12.38 -5.65
CA ARG A 128 -14.52 -11.94 -4.42
C ARG A 128 -15.23 -10.61 -4.62
N ALA A 129 -16.43 -10.47 -4.07
CA ALA A 129 -17.20 -9.22 -4.15
C ALA A 129 -16.43 -8.04 -3.52
N LEU A 130 -16.54 -6.88 -4.16
CA LEU A 130 -16.04 -5.63 -3.57
C LEU A 130 -16.88 -5.21 -2.37
N VAL A 131 -16.22 -4.57 -1.41
CA VAL A 131 -16.88 -3.96 -0.26
C VAL A 131 -18.02 -3.06 -0.72
N SER A 132 -19.21 -3.33 -0.20
CA SER A 132 -20.45 -2.57 -0.45
C SER A 132 -21.18 -2.17 0.83
N ASP A 133 -20.75 -2.69 1.99
CA ASP A 133 -21.29 -2.36 3.29
C ASP A 133 -20.99 -0.89 3.63
N PRO A 134 -22.00 -0.04 3.88
CA PRO A 134 -21.82 1.36 4.25
C PRO A 134 -21.12 1.52 5.62
N ASP A 135 -21.20 0.51 6.48
CA ASP A 135 -20.56 0.51 7.80
C ASP A 135 -19.13 -0.04 7.79
N ALA A 136 -18.63 -0.52 6.63
CA ALA A 136 -17.25 -0.93 6.47
C ALA A 136 -16.29 0.24 6.69
N ALA A 137 -15.03 -0.08 7.01
CA ALA A 137 -14.01 0.95 7.22
C ALA A 137 -13.93 1.92 6.03
N PRO A 138 -13.82 3.25 6.26
CA PRO A 138 -13.77 4.24 5.19
C PRO A 138 -12.67 3.98 4.15
N TYR A 139 -11.53 3.46 4.57
CA TYR A 139 -10.47 3.05 3.66
C TYR A 139 -10.93 1.96 2.70
N ASP A 140 -11.56 0.90 3.19
CA ASP A 140 -12.03 -0.25 2.40
C ASP A 140 -13.10 0.20 1.40
N ARG A 141 -14.07 1.02 1.86
CA ARG A 141 -15.12 1.62 1.02
C ARG A 141 -14.53 2.47 -0.11
N THR A 142 -13.57 3.34 0.20
CA THR A 142 -12.98 4.23 -0.81
C THR A 142 -12.10 3.49 -1.80
N LYS A 143 -11.40 2.41 -1.37
CA LYS A 143 -10.64 1.54 -2.27
C LYS A 143 -11.57 0.76 -3.22
N ALA A 144 -12.67 0.23 -2.71
CA ALA A 144 -13.68 -0.43 -3.53
C ALA A 144 -14.36 0.54 -4.53
N ALA A 145 -14.67 1.77 -4.08
CA ALA A 145 -15.25 2.80 -4.95
C ALA A 145 -14.28 3.26 -6.05
N ALA A 146 -13.01 3.49 -5.71
CA ALA A 146 -11.97 3.84 -6.68
C ALA A 146 -11.78 2.73 -7.73
N GLN A 147 -11.82 1.47 -7.32
CA GLN A 147 -11.77 0.35 -8.25
C GLN A 147 -12.95 0.34 -9.22
N ARG A 148 -14.17 0.60 -8.77
CA ARG A 148 -15.34 0.72 -9.65
C ARG A 148 -15.17 1.85 -10.67
N VAL A 149 -14.55 2.96 -10.27
CA VAL A 149 -14.21 4.07 -11.19
C VAL A 149 -13.25 3.59 -12.29
N VAL A 150 -12.19 2.87 -11.94
CA VAL A 150 -11.23 2.34 -12.93
C VAL A 150 -11.89 1.35 -13.86
N MET A 151 -12.72 0.44 -13.33
CA MET A 151 -13.47 -0.53 -14.15
C MET A 151 -14.40 0.15 -15.14
N GLY A 152 -15.17 1.16 -14.69
CA GLY A 152 -16.01 1.97 -15.59
C GLY A 152 -15.22 2.76 -16.63
N ALA A 153 -13.99 3.19 -16.31
CA ALA A 153 -13.11 3.79 -17.29
C ALA A 153 -12.60 2.76 -18.34
N CYS A 154 -12.42 1.51 -17.95
CA CYS A 154 -12.11 0.42 -18.88
C CYS A 154 -13.24 0.20 -19.91
N ASP A 155 -14.51 0.28 -19.45
CA ASP A 155 -15.67 0.19 -20.36
C ASP A 155 -15.68 1.33 -21.38
N ASN A 156 -15.16 2.49 -20.98
CA ASN A 156 -15.00 3.68 -21.86
C ASN A 156 -13.68 3.71 -22.66
N GLY A 157 -12.93 2.61 -22.69
CA GLY A 157 -11.76 2.46 -23.56
C GLY A 157 -10.40 2.49 -22.87
N LEU A 158 -10.31 2.89 -21.57
CA LEU A 158 -9.03 2.90 -20.85
C LEU A 158 -8.43 1.50 -20.76
N ASN A 159 -7.17 1.35 -21.18
CA ASN A 159 -6.43 0.10 -21.01
C ASN A 159 -5.81 0.03 -19.62
N ALA A 160 -6.64 -0.26 -18.60
CA ALA A 160 -6.18 -0.33 -17.22
C ALA A 160 -6.15 -1.76 -16.69
N SER A 161 -5.25 -1.99 -15.71
CA SER A 161 -5.27 -3.14 -14.79
C SER A 161 -5.10 -2.66 -13.37
N ILE A 162 -5.52 -3.49 -12.40
CA ILE A 162 -5.55 -3.12 -11.00
C ILE A 162 -4.73 -4.12 -10.19
N ILE A 163 -3.76 -3.63 -9.44
CA ILE A 163 -2.93 -4.41 -8.53
C ILE A 163 -3.46 -4.26 -7.12
N HIS A 164 -3.67 -5.37 -6.43
CA HIS A 164 -4.17 -5.45 -5.06
C HIS A 164 -3.12 -6.06 -4.15
N PRO A 165 -2.22 -5.25 -3.60
CA PRO A 165 -1.25 -5.76 -2.63
C PRO A 165 -1.93 -6.10 -1.30
N THR A 166 -1.31 -7.00 -0.55
CA THR A 166 -1.60 -7.29 0.85
C THR A 166 -0.91 -6.28 1.78
N GLY A 167 -0.56 -6.63 3.00
CA GLY A 167 0.16 -5.78 3.93
C GLY A 167 1.58 -5.46 3.44
N ILE A 168 1.80 -4.26 2.95
CA ILE A 168 3.09 -3.86 2.36
C ILE A 168 4.08 -3.48 3.45
N ILE A 169 5.27 -4.09 3.41
CA ILE A 169 6.45 -3.72 4.20
C ILE A 169 7.68 -3.69 3.28
N GLY A 170 8.78 -3.13 3.74
CA GLY A 170 10.03 -3.10 2.95
C GLY A 170 10.83 -1.81 3.11
N PRO A 171 11.99 -1.72 2.44
CA PRO A 171 12.87 -0.57 2.49
C PRO A 171 12.31 0.67 1.77
N ASN A 172 13.01 1.80 1.90
CA ASN A 172 12.66 3.10 1.30
C ASN A 172 11.33 3.70 1.80
N ASP A 173 10.93 3.40 3.01
CA ASP A 173 9.76 3.98 3.67
C ASP A 173 10.10 5.34 4.32
N TRP A 174 10.39 6.34 3.48
CA TRP A 174 10.84 7.67 3.89
C TRP A 174 9.81 8.45 4.71
N LYS A 175 8.56 8.19 4.48
CA LYS A 175 7.46 8.70 5.30
C LYS A 175 6.84 7.50 6.00
N PRO A 176 7.30 7.17 7.21
CA PRO A 176 6.99 5.89 7.82
C PRO A 176 5.53 5.50 7.65
N SER A 177 5.30 4.38 7.00
CA SER A 177 4.01 3.71 7.00
C SER A 177 3.72 3.21 8.41
N ARG A 178 2.48 2.85 8.68
CA ARG A 178 2.13 2.27 9.99
C ARG A 178 3.01 1.07 10.35
N MET A 179 3.25 0.17 9.40
CA MET A 179 4.07 -1.01 9.64
C MET A 179 5.56 -0.71 9.64
N GLY A 180 6.01 0.27 8.86
CA GLY A 180 7.38 0.76 8.96
C GLY A 180 7.71 1.30 10.36
N ALA A 181 6.78 2.07 10.95
CA ALA A 181 6.92 2.55 12.32
C ALA A 181 6.93 1.38 13.34
N VAL A 182 6.03 0.40 13.18
CA VAL A 182 5.99 -0.80 14.05
C VAL A 182 7.30 -1.59 13.97
N ILE A 183 7.87 -1.79 12.77
CA ILE A 183 9.17 -2.47 12.62
C ILE A 183 10.28 -1.67 13.29
N GLN A 184 10.27 -0.34 13.15
CA GLN A 184 11.21 0.56 13.84
C GLN A 184 11.10 0.44 15.36
N ASP A 185 9.88 0.50 15.92
CA ASP A 185 9.65 0.39 17.35
C ASP A 185 10.07 -0.98 17.91
N ILE A 186 9.83 -2.06 17.14
CA ILE A 186 10.32 -3.39 17.49
C ILE A 186 11.86 -3.39 17.48
N ALA A 187 12.50 -2.93 16.41
CA ALA A 187 13.95 -2.96 16.26
C ALA A 187 14.67 -2.13 17.32
N THR A 188 14.11 -1.01 17.74
CA THR A 188 14.64 -0.15 18.81
C THR A 188 14.32 -0.65 20.22
N GLY A 189 13.38 -1.62 20.35
CA GLY A 189 12.92 -2.14 21.64
C GLY A 189 11.83 -1.27 22.30
N GLN A 190 11.28 -0.30 21.58
CA GLN A 190 10.18 0.54 22.07
C GLN A 190 8.83 -0.19 22.08
N MET A 191 8.74 -1.35 21.43
CA MET A 191 7.56 -2.23 21.42
C MET A 191 7.85 -3.57 22.11
N PRO A 192 7.99 -3.62 23.45
CA PRO A 192 8.30 -4.86 24.18
C PRO A 192 7.14 -5.84 24.22
N ILE A 193 5.93 -5.39 23.89
CA ILE A 193 4.70 -6.19 23.90
C ILE A 193 4.07 -6.16 22.51
N ILE A 194 3.73 -7.34 21.99
CA ILE A 194 3.01 -7.47 20.71
C ILE A 194 1.72 -8.26 20.90
N LEU A 195 0.79 -8.11 19.95
CA LEU A 195 -0.43 -8.90 19.91
C LEU A 195 -0.22 -10.19 19.12
N ARG A 196 -0.93 -11.26 19.52
CA ARG A 196 -1.00 -12.51 18.77
C ARG A 196 -1.90 -12.35 17.55
N THR A 197 -1.39 -11.63 16.57
CA THR A 197 -2.03 -11.38 15.28
C THR A 197 -0.99 -11.41 14.18
N GLY A 198 -1.42 -11.29 12.94
CA GLY A 198 -0.55 -11.26 11.78
C GLY A 198 -1.28 -10.74 10.55
N PHE A 199 -0.58 -10.67 9.46
CA PHE A 199 -1.11 -10.32 8.15
C PHE A 199 -0.48 -11.18 7.07
N ASN A 200 -1.05 -11.13 5.88
CA ASN A 200 -0.35 -11.54 4.68
C ASN A 200 0.59 -10.38 4.29
N TRP A 201 1.91 -10.57 4.46
CA TRP A 201 2.94 -9.55 4.25
C TRP A 201 3.59 -9.70 2.89
N VAL A 202 3.67 -8.61 2.14
CA VAL A 202 4.35 -8.55 0.85
C VAL A 202 5.43 -7.48 0.85
N ASP A 203 6.57 -7.80 0.23
CA ASP A 203 7.64 -6.83 0.03
C ASP A 203 7.22 -5.78 -1.02
N VAL A 204 7.43 -4.51 -0.69
CA VAL A 204 7.13 -3.39 -1.58
C VAL A 204 7.80 -3.51 -2.95
N ARG A 205 9.02 -4.08 -3.01
CA ARG A 205 9.77 -4.29 -4.25
C ARG A 205 9.12 -5.34 -5.14
N ASP A 206 8.52 -6.38 -4.55
CA ASP A 206 7.81 -7.43 -5.29
C ASP A 206 6.49 -6.90 -5.87
N VAL A 207 5.77 -6.07 -5.11
CA VAL A 207 4.58 -5.36 -5.60
C VAL A 207 4.94 -4.45 -6.77
N CYS A 208 6.03 -3.67 -6.66
CA CYS A 208 6.49 -2.77 -7.72
C CYS A 208 6.90 -3.54 -8.98
N ARG A 209 7.65 -4.63 -8.83
CA ARG A 209 8.03 -5.52 -9.93
C ARG A 209 6.80 -6.06 -10.65
N THR A 210 5.82 -6.54 -9.90
CA THR A 210 4.56 -7.06 -10.45
C THR A 210 3.80 -5.98 -11.21
N ALA A 211 3.73 -4.76 -10.67
CA ALA A 211 3.08 -3.64 -11.34
C ALA A 211 3.78 -3.24 -12.65
N VAL A 212 5.12 -3.28 -12.69
CA VAL A 212 5.87 -2.99 -13.94
C VAL A 212 5.68 -4.14 -14.95
N ASN A 213 5.70 -5.41 -14.52
CA ASN A 213 5.38 -6.53 -15.40
C ASN A 213 3.96 -6.43 -15.98
N CYS A 214 3.02 -5.87 -15.21
CA CYS A 214 1.64 -5.69 -15.64
C CYS A 214 1.50 -4.74 -16.84
N VAL A 215 2.51 -3.91 -17.14
CA VAL A 215 2.49 -3.05 -18.33
C VAL A 215 2.37 -3.86 -19.62
N GLU A 216 3.18 -4.88 -19.77
CA GLU A 216 3.27 -5.70 -20.98
C GLU A 216 2.34 -6.92 -20.90
N MET A 217 2.18 -7.49 -19.73
CA MET A 217 1.56 -8.81 -19.54
C MET A 217 0.13 -8.74 -19.01
N GLY A 218 -0.26 -7.62 -18.39
CA GLY A 218 -1.56 -7.50 -17.75
C GLY A 218 -2.70 -7.31 -18.73
N ARG A 219 -3.84 -7.94 -18.44
CA ARG A 219 -5.06 -7.82 -19.25
C ARG A 219 -5.86 -6.56 -18.88
N LYS A 220 -6.49 -5.92 -19.87
CA LYS A 220 -7.41 -4.80 -19.66
C LYS A 220 -8.56 -5.21 -18.73
N GLY A 221 -8.87 -4.38 -17.75
CA GLY A 221 -9.96 -4.59 -16.80
C GLY A 221 -9.68 -5.68 -15.76
N GLN A 222 -8.48 -6.30 -15.75
CA GLN A 222 -8.17 -7.39 -14.82
C GLN A 222 -7.71 -6.88 -13.47
N ASN A 223 -8.23 -7.51 -12.42
CA ASN A 223 -7.73 -7.41 -11.06
C ASN A 223 -6.64 -8.46 -10.83
N TYR A 224 -5.56 -8.08 -10.14
CA TYR A 224 -4.47 -8.97 -9.78
C TYR A 224 -4.16 -8.84 -8.29
N LEU A 225 -4.41 -9.88 -7.53
CA LEU A 225 -3.95 -9.96 -6.14
C LEU A 225 -2.44 -10.19 -6.12
N ALA A 226 -1.71 -9.32 -5.43
CA ALA A 226 -0.26 -9.41 -5.26
C ALA A 226 0.07 -9.70 -3.79
N PRO A 227 -0.14 -10.95 -3.31
CA PRO A 227 0.08 -11.33 -1.94
C PRO A 227 1.54 -11.62 -1.65
N GLY A 228 1.89 -11.53 -0.38
CA GLY A 228 3.10 -12.15 0.15
C GLY A 228 2.82 -13.47 0.83
N SER A 229 3.29 -13.58 2.07
CA SER A 229 3.06 -14.73 2.92
C SER A 229 2.39 -14.32 4.22
N TRP A 230 1.51 -15.19 4.76
CA TRP A 230 0.99 -14.97 6.11
C TRP A 230 2.14 -15.06 7.12
N GLY A 231 2.26 -14.05 7.96
CA GLY A 231 3.23 -14.02 9.04
C GLY A 231 2.64 -13.31 10.28
N SER A 232 2.97 -13.83 11.45
CA SER A 232 2.57 -13.24 12.72
C SER A 232 3.43 -12.03 13.08
N MET A 233 2.95 -11.21 14.01
CA MET A 233 3.78 -10.16 14.62
C MET A 233 5.00 -10.75 15.34
N LYS A 234 4.91 -12.01 15.79
CA LYS A 234 6.04 -12.73 16.35
C LYS A 234 7.13 -12.98 15.30
N ASP A 235 6.75 -13.40 14.10
CA ASP A 235 7.72 -13.67 13.04
C ASP A 235 8.49 -12.40 12.65
N ILE A 236 7.81 -11.24 12.62
CA ILE A 236 8.45 -9.93 12.42
C ILE A 236 9.41 -9.61 13.58
N SER A 237 8.97 -9.84 14.83
CA SER A 237 9.78 -9.57 16.00
C SER A 237 11.01 -10.49 16.10
N ASP A 238 10.86 -11.76 15.75
CA ASP A 238 11.95 -12.72 15.74
C ASP A 238 12.99 -12.33 14.68
N ALA A 239 12.55 -12.02 13.47
CA ALA A 239 13.42 -11.55 12.38
C ALA A 239 14.13 -10.24 12.76
N ALA A 240 13.42 -9.28 13.37
CA ALA A 240 14.03 -8.05 13.84
C ALA A 240 15.06 -8.31 14.94
N SER A 241 14.76 -9.19 15.89
CA SER A 241 15.68 -9.57 16.98
C SER A 241 16.97 -10.20 16.47
N GLU A 242 16.87 -11.04 15.43
CA GLU A 242 18.03 -11.62 14.74
C GLU A 242 18.92 -10.53 14.12
N VAL A 243 18.32 -9.58 13.41
CA VAL A 243 19.05 -8.49 12.73
C VAL A 243 19.72 -7.54 13.72
N VAL A 244 19.04 -7.21 14.84
CA VAL A 244 19.62 -6.30 15.85
C VAL A 244 20.51 -7.00 16.88
N GLY A 245 20.56 -8.33 16.86
CA GLY A 245 21.43 -9.14 17.74
C GLY A 245 20.97 -9.20 19.20
N LYS A 246 19.72 -8.84 19.49
CA LYS A 246 19.14 -8.89 20.85
C LYS A 246 17.65 -9.11 20.78
N LYS A 247 17.08 -9.70 21.84
CA LYS A 247 15.63 -9.85 21.97
C LYS A 247 14.98 -8.47 22.13
N THR A 248 14.02 -8.17 21.25
CA THR A 248 13.34 -6.86 21.22
C THR A 248 11.92 -6.89 21.78
N THR A 249 11.26 -8.06 21.74
CA THR A 249 9.90 -8.28 22.25
C THR A 249 9.92 -9.35 23.31
N TYR A 250 9.23 -9.12 24.43
CA TYR A 250 9.26 -9.99 25.60
C TYR A 250 7.91 -10.65 25.90
N LEU A 251 6.81 -10.03 25.51
CA LEU A 251 5.47 -10.50 25.84
C LEU A 251 4.57 -10.49 24.61
N GLN A 252 3.77 -11.56 24.47
CA GLN A 252 2.75 -11.68 23.46
C GLN A 252 1.38 -11.80 24.11
N LEU A 253 0.51 -10.83 23.86
CA LEU A 253 -0.83 -10.82 24.39
C LEU A 253 -1.85 -11.28 23.32
N PRO A 254 -2.89 -12.01 23.72
CA PRO A 254 -3.98 -12.35 22.83
C PRO A 254 -4.74 -11.08 22.38
N LEU A 255 -5.30 -11.11 21.17
CA LEU A 255 -5.96 -9.93 20.58
C LEU A 255 -7.08 -9.36 21.46
N TRP A 256 -7.84 -10.21 22.17
CA TRP A 256 -8.91 -9.75 23.06
C TRP A 256 -8.42 -8.82 24.19
N SER A 257 -7.16 -8.97 24.63
CA SER A 257 -6.61 -8.11 25.67
C SER A 257 -6.49 -6.65 25.24
N ALA A 258 -6.30 -6.41 23.93
CA ALA A 258 -6.26 -5.06 23.38
C ALA A 258 -7.63 -4.35 23.46
N TYR A 259 -8.74 -5.11 23.39
CA TYR A 259 -10.07 -4.55 23.57
C TYR A 259 -10.28 -4.04 25.02
N LEU A 260 -9.69 -4.71 26.01
CA LEU A 260 -9.71 -4.25 27.41
C LEU A 260 -8.86 -2.99 27.64
N ALA A 261 -7.83 -2.78 26.83
CA ALA A 261 -6.96 -1.60 26.91
C ALA A 261 -7.56 -0.35 26.24
N LEU A 262 -8.57 -0.49 25.38
CA LEU A 262 -9.17 0.63 24.63
C LEU A 262 -9.62 1.82 25.49
N PRO A 263 -10.31 1.64 26.65
CA PRO A 263 -10.72 2.76 27.48
C PRO A 263 -9.53 3.57 28.02
N PHE A 264 -8.42 2.89 28.31
CA PHE A 264 -7.20 3.49 28.87
C PHE A 264 -6.31 4.14 27.78
N ALA A 265 -6.38 3.64 26.55
CA ALA A 265 -5.63 4.17 25.41
C ALA A 265 -6.04 5.63 25.09
N GLY A 266 -7.32 5.96 25.25
CA GLY A 266 -7.82 7.34 25.10
C GLY A 266 -7.27 8.29 26.16
N ILE A 267 -7.17 7.85 27.40
CA ILE A 267 -6.66 8.64 28.52
C ILE A 267 -5.15 8.85 28.37
N SER A 268 -4.39 7.81 28.05
CA SER A 268 -2.94 7.88 27.80
C SER A 268 -2.61 8.82 26.64
N SER A 269 -3.36 8.74 25.55
CA SER A 269 -3.22 9.62 24.38
C SER A 269 -3.49 11.09 24.72
N ALA A 270 -4.45 11.36 25.60
CA ALA A 270 -4.76 12.72 26.05
C ALA A 270 -3.67 13.31 26.96
N LEU A 271 -3.00 12.47 27.77
CA LEU A 271 -1.97 12.88 28.73
C LEU A 271 -0.57 12.98 28.11
N THR A 272 -0.23 12.09 27.16
CA THR A 272 1.14 12.02 26.61
C THR A 272 1.30 12.71 25.26
N GLY A 273 0.21 13.15 24.65
CA GLY A 273 0.22 13.65 23.27
C GLY A 273 0.57 12.57 22.22
N ASN A 274 0.93 11.38 22.67
CA ASN A 274 1.30 10.24 21.83
C ASN A 274 0.03 9.42 21.57
N ARG A 275 -0.45 9.44 20.34
CA ARG A 275 -1.69 8.76 19.95
C ARG A 275 -1.42 7.27 19.78
N SER A 276 -1.99 6.46 20.66
CA SER A 276 -2.01 5.01 20.43
C SER A 276 -2.86 4.74 19.20
N GLY A 277 -2.29 4.14 18.15
CA GLY A 277 -3.03 3.72 16.94
C GLY A 277 -4.05 2.58 17.19
N LEU A 278 -4.34 2.30 18.47
CA LEU A 278 -5.31 1.31 18.92
C LEU A 278 -6.71 1.95 18.95
N ASN A 279 -7.53 1.59 18.01
CA ASN A 279 -8.95 1.90 18.03
C ASN A 279 -9.77 0.66 17.68
N LYS A 280 -11.08 0.71 17.97
CA LYS A 280 -11.99 -0.44 17.77
C LYS A 280 -11.99 -0.95 16.32
N GLY A 281 -11.96 -0.05 15.35
CA GLY A 281 -11.93 -0.40 13.93
C GLY A 281 -10.64 -1.10 13.52
N SER A 282 -9.49 -0.62 14.03
CA SER A 282 -8.19 -1.26 13.78
C SER A 282 -8.13 -2.67 14.37
N LEU A 283 -8.66 -2.88 15.58
CA LEU A 283 -8.69 -4.22 16.19
C LEU A 283 -9.65 -5.15 15.45
N HIS A 284 -10.80 -4.65 15.01
CA HIS A 284 -11.73 -5.43 14.21
C HIS A 284 -11.11 -5.86 12.86
N ALA A 285 -10.40 -4.97 12.19
CA ALA A 285 -9.69 -5.29 10.95
C ALA A 285 -8.59 -6.36 11.14
N LEU A 286 -7.99 -6.43 12.34
CA LEU A 286 -7.03 -7.49 12.69
C LEU A 286 -7.70 -8.84 12.94
N ASP A 287 -8.95 -8.85 13.38
CA ASP A 287 -9.71 -10.04 13.72
C ASP A 287 -10.37 -10.66 12.48
N VAL A 288 -10.90 -9.80 11.60
CA VAL A 288 -11.69 -10.19 10.42
C VAL A 288 -10.88 -9.98 9.16
N GLN A 289 -9.90 -10.87 8.92
CA GLN A 289 -9.14 -10.83 7.67
C GLN A 289 -8.96 -12.23 7.08
N CYS A 290 -9.08 -12.32 5.77
CA CYS A 290 -8.79 -13.56 5.06
C CYS A 290 -7.27 -13.81 5.07
N ARG A 291 -6.87 -15.03 5.47
CA ARG A 291 -5.47 -15.44 5.56
C ARG A 291 -4.96 -16.07 4.28
N ASP A 292 -5.85 -16.78 3.60
CA ASP A 292 -5.54 -17.47 2.36
C ASP A 292 -5.80 -16.56 1.16
N ILE A 293 -4.73 -16.03 0.59
CA ILE A 293 -4.76 -15.14 -0.58
C ILE A 293 -3.78 -15.72 -1.61
N PRO A 294 -4.24 -16.62 -2.49
CA PRO A 294 -3.34 -17.40 -3.34
C PRO A 294 -2.67 -16.56 -4.43
N GLY A 295 -3.29 -15.48 -4.95
CA GLY A 295 -2.72 -14.63 -5.99
C GLY A 295 -2.31 -15.39 -7.25
N VAL A 296 -3.11 -16.36 -7.67
CA VAL A 296 -2.80 -17.26 -8.80
C VAL A 296 -2.59 -16.46 -10.09
N LEU A 297 -3.51 -15.56 -10.42
CA LEU A 297 -3.42 -14.77 -11.64
C LEU A 297 -2.15 -13.91 -11.71
N ALA A 298 -1.77 -13.27 -10.61
CA ALA A 298 -0.56 -12.47 -10.59
C ALA A 298 0.70 -13.34 -10.75
N ARG A 299 0.72 -14.54 -10.20
CA ARG A 299 1.84 -15.49 -10.36
C ARG A 299 1.97 -15.99 -11.79
N GLU A 300 0.87 -16.43 -12.39
CA GLU A 300 0.85 -17.03 -13.72
C GLU A 300 1.03 -15.98 -14.82
N GLU A 301 0.31 -14.86 -14.74
CA GLU A 301 0.28 -13.86 -15.80
C GLU A 301 1.34 -12.76 -15.63
N LEU A 302 1.65 -12.35 -14.38
CA LEU A 302 2.57 -11.23 -14.11
C LEU A 302 3.91 -11.64 -13.53
N ARG A 303 4.18 -12.95 -13.39
CA ARG A 303 5.38 -13.50 -12.77
C ARG A 303 5.58 -12.97 -11.34
N HIS A 304 4.47 -12.79 -10.60
CA HIS A 304 4.52 -12.33 -9.23
C HIS A 304 5.26 -13.36 -8.37
N THR A 305 6.21 -12.89 -7.60
CA THR A 305 6.93 -13.66 -6.57
C THR A 305 6.97 -12.85 -5.30
N SER A 306 7.04 -13.49 -4.16
CA SER A 306 7.20 -12.79 -2.87
C SER A 306 8.45 -13.27 -2.16
N ARG A 307 9.24 -12.32 -1.63
CA ARG A 307 10.38 -12.59 -0.77
C ARG A 307 9.95 -13.20 0.55
N PRO A 308 10.81 -13.99 1.20
CA PRO A 308 10.59 -14.41 2.58
C PRO A 308 10.42 -13.20 3.51
N LEU A 309 9.50 -13.30 4.47
CA LEU A 309 9.22 -12.22 5.42
C LEU A 309 10.49 -11.78 6.18
N ALA A 310 11.31 -12.74 6.62
CA ALA A 310 12.55 -12.45 7.34
C ALA A 310 13.56 -11.64 6.51
N GLU A 311 13.67 -11.90 5.21
CA GLU A 311 14.48 -11.11 4.28
C GLU A 311 13.96 -9.69 4.18
N THR A 312 12.66 -9.51 4.00
CA THR A 312 12.03 -8.19 3.92
C THR A 312 12.23 -7.37 5.19
N VAL A 313 12.07 -8.01 6.37
CA VAL A 313 12.30 -7.34 7.67
C VAL A 313 13.77 -6.94 7.82
N ARG A 314 14.71 -7.83 7.48
CA ARG A 314 16.15 -7.54 7.50
C ARG A 314 16.47 -6.33 6.63
N ASP A 315 16.09 -6.38 5.36
CA ASP A 315 16.38 -5.31 4.40
C ASP A 315 15.75 -3.97 4.83
N THR A 316 14.59 -4.02 5.47
CA THR A 316 13.93 -2.83 6.01
C THR A 316 14.75 -2.20 7.14
N ILE A 317 15.22 -3.03 8.09
CA ILE A 317 16.02 -2.58 9.23
C ILE A 317 17.40 -2.07 8.76
N ASP A 318 18.05 -2.77 7.84
CA ASP A 318 19.35 -2.37 7.29
C ASP A 318 19.23 -1.04 6.52
N TRP A 319 18.14 -0.86 5.76
CA TRP A 319 17.83 0.42 5.14
C TRP A 319 17.62 1.54 6.19
N MET A 320 16.88 1.26 7.27
CA MET A 320 16.67 2.23 8.36
C MET A 320 18.01 2.65 8.99
N ARG A 321 18.90 1.70 9.27
CA ARG A 321 20.25 1.98 9.80
C ARG A 321 21.07 2.86 8.84
N SER A 322 21.07 2.52 7.56
CA SER A 322 21.84 3.23 6.54
C SER A 322 21.33 4.66 6.26
N ASN A 323 20.17 5.02 6.80
CA ASN A 323 19.53 6.32 6.60
C ASN A 323 19.23 7.06 7.92
N ASP A 324 19.92 6.71 9.01
CA ASP A 324 19.82 7.35 10.34
C ASP A 324 18.39 7.36 10.89
N ARG A 325 17.69 6.21 10.76
CA ARG A 325 16.30 6.04 11.19
C ARG A 325 16.12 5.00 12.30
N LEU A 326 17.21 4.44 12.81
CA LEU A 326 17.25 3.53 13.95
C LEU A 326 18.10 4.08 15.06
#